data_71e3e764ba6c446bda65a4f3207bc111
#
_entry.id   71e3e764ba6c446bda65a4f3207bc111
#
_cell.length_a   1.000
_cell.length_b   1.000
_cell.length_c   1.000
_cell.angle_alpha   90.00
_cell.angle_beta   90.00
_cell.angle_gamma   90.00
#
_symmetry.space_group_name_H-M   'P 1'
#
loop_
_entity.id
_entity.type
_entity.pdbx_description
1 polymer ?
#
loop_
_entity_poly.entity_id
_entity_poly.type
_entity_poly.pdbx_seq_one_letter_code
_entity_poly.pdbx_strand_id
1 'polypeptide(L)'
;MKRGGRRVTRGATVHAPFTQADVRAAVAGLRGSVSFQAPLREYTSFKIGGPADVLVEPADIEDVCLVVQQARARKIPFFVLGGTNLLIRDGGIRGIVISLARLRGLTEEPGSVLYAEGGVGMPTLIGYAIRHSLTGLEWAAGIPGTVAGCVVMNAGTKLGEMKDSVKAVRMVNMKGQVVDMEAAQVKFEYRRALLPRGIVVGVWVQLRQGVRSEIARVVKDYLYYRRATQPLAMPSAGCVFKNPPGDSAGRLIEAAGLKGARVGDAEVSMKHANFMVNRGQARAADVIALIGKVRSAIRRLTGVRLDLELKIVGKT
;
A
#
# COMPACT_ATOMS: atom_id res chain seq x y z
N MET A 1 49.38 -12.60 -33.57
CA MET A 1 48.11 -13.38 -33.67
C MET A 1 47.13 -12.80 -32.64
N LYS A 2 46.14 -12.03 -33.11
CA LYS A 2 45.09 -11.42 -32.22
C LYS A 2 43.87 -12.35 -32.22
N ARG A 3 43.50 -12.89 -31.06
CA ARG A 3 42.26 -13.64 -30.86
C ARG A 3 41.17 -12.66 -30.42
N GLY A 4 40.22 -12.42 -31.32
CA GLY A 4 39.02 -11.62 -31.09
C GLY A 4 38.03 -12.42 -30.24
N GLY A 5 37.77 -11.94 -29.04
CA GLY A 5 36.68 -12.43 -28.19
C GLY A 5 35.33 -11.87 -28.68
N ARG A 6 34.45 -12.72 -29.21
CA ARG A 6 33.05 -12.39 -29.49
C ARG A 6 32.32 -12.16 -28.16
N ARG A 7 31.92 -10.93 -27.90
CA ARG A 7 30.93 -10.58 -26.89
C ARG A 7 29.57 -11.14 -27.33
N VAL A 8 29.11 -12.18 -26.68
CA VAL A 8 27.72 -12.65 -26.80
C VAL A 8 26.84 -11.66 -26.03
N THR A 9 26.20 -10.77 -26.76
CA THR A 9 25.09 -9.98 -26.23
C THR A 9 23.91 -10.90 -25.97
N ARG A 10 23.64 -11.21 -24.69
CA ARG A 10 22.38 -11.85 -24.29
C ARG A 10 21.25 -10.92 -24.70
N GLY A 11 20.53 -11.29 -25.76
CA GLY A 11 19.33 -10.61 -26.20
C GLY A 11 18.32 -10.59 -25.06
N ALA A 12 17.97 -9.39 -24.59
CA ALA A 12 16.81 -9.20 -23.77
C ALA A 12 15.60 -9.70 -24.55
N THR A 13 14.93 -10.71 -24.05
CA THR A 13 13.65 -11.20 -24.60
C THR A 13 12.66 -10.05 -24.49
N VAL A 14 12.47 -9.31 -25.58
CA VAL A 14 11.41 -8.31 -25.70
C VAL A 14 10.11 -9.09 -25.71
N HIS A 15 9.44 -9.17 -24.55
CA HIS A 15 8.08 -9.68 -24.52
C HIS A 15 7.24 -8.78 -25.44
N ALA A 16 6.59 -9.39 -26.42
CA ALA A 16 5.65 -8.70 -27.31
C ALA A 16 4.63 -7.95 -26.42
N PRO A 17 4.39 -6.66 -26.65
CA PRO A 17 3.45 -5.90 -25.84
C PRO A 17 2.06 -6.52 -26.02
N PHE A 18 1.38 -6.82 -24.88
CA PHE A 18 -0.02 -7.22 -24.90
C PHE A 18 -0.88 -6.10 -25.51
N THR A 19 -1.95 -6.48 -26.19
CA THR A 19 -2.87 -5.55 -26.88
C THR A 19 -4.03 -5.16 -25.96
N GLN A 20 -4.80 -4.15 -26.36
CA GLN A 20 -6.06 -3.83 -25.67
C GLN A 20 -7.09 -4.97 -25.80
N ALA A 21 -7.07 -5.73 -26.90
CA ALA A 21 -7.91 -6.90 -27.06
C ALA A 21 -7.57 -7.99 -26.05
N ASP A 22 -6.27 -8.21 -25.80
CA ASP A 22 -5.82 -9.16 -24.77
C ASP A 22 -6.30 -8.74 -23.37
N VAL A 23 -6.23 -7.44 -23.05
CA VAL A 23 -6.71 -6.91 -21.76
C VAL A 23 -8.23 -7.10 -21.64
N ARG A 24 -9.01 -6.80 -22.68
CA ARG A 24 -10.46 -7.05 -22.70
C ARG A 24 -10.79 -8.53 -22.50
N ALA A 25 -10.10 -9.41 -23.19
CA ALA A 25 -10.27 -10.86 -23.07
C ALA A 25 -9.89 -11.37 -21.66
N ALA A 26 -8.88 -10.75 -21.01
CA ALA A 26 -8.45 -11.16 -19.69
C ALA A 26 -9.42 -10.79 -18.57
N VAL A 27 -10.30 -9.82 -18.80
CA VAL A 27 -11.31 -9.37 -17.81
C VAL A 27 -12.73 -9.81 -18.20
N ALA A 28 -12.88 -10.54 -19.29
CA ALA A 28 -14.16 -11.10 -19.71
C ALA A 28 -14.63 -12.17 -18.70
N GLY A 29 -15.91 -12.16 -18.37
CA GLY A 29 -16.51 -13.12 -17.44
C GLY A 29 -16.35 -12.80 -15.97
N LEU A 30 -15.72 -11.69 -15.60
CA LEU A 30 -15.71 -11.21 -14.23
C LEU A 30 -17.10 -10.70 -13.82
N ARG A 31 -17.52 -10.98 -12.61
CA ARG A 31 -18.78 -10.52 -12.01
C ARG A 31 -18.62 -9.13 -11.36
N GLY A 32 -17.38 -8.76 -11.03
CA GLY A 32 -17.02 -7.46 -10.51
C GLY A 32 -17.09 -6.34 -11.54
N SER A 33 -16.70 -5.13 -11.14
CA SER A 33 -16.66 -4.00 -12.07
C SER A 33 -15.34 -3.94 -12.83
N VAL A 34 -15.44 -3.48 -14.10
CA VAL A 34 -14.30 -3.30 -15.00
C VAL A 34 -14.37 -1.91 -15.60
N SER A 35 -13.34 -1.09 -15.40
CA SER A 35 -13.25 0.28 -15.90
C SER A 35 -11.98 0.47 -16.72
N PHE A 36 -12.13 0.77 -18.01
CA PHE A 36 -11.00 1.08 -18.89
C PHE A 36 -10.58 2.54 -18.73
N GLN A 37 -9.27 2.80 -18.85
CA GLN A 37 -8.68 4.14 -18.70
C GLN A 37 -9.07 4.83 -17.38
N ALA A 38 -9.22 4.04 -16.30
CA ALA A 38 -9.65 4.54 -15.02
C ALA A 38 -8.63 5.52 -14.42
N PRO A 39 -9.05 6.74 -13.99
CA PRO A 39 -8.15 7.73 -13.41
C PRO A 39 -7.71 7.32 -12.00
N LEU A 40 -6.52 6.73 -11.86
CA LEU A 40 -6.06 6.14 -10.59
C LEU A 40 -5.87 7.16 -9.46
N ARG A 41 -5.79 8.46 -9.74
CA ARG A 41 -5.81 9.52 -8.71
C ARG A 41 -7.04 9.42 -7.79
N GLU A 42 -8.15 8.91 -8.27
CA GLU A 42 -9.38 8.75 -7.49
C GLU A 42 -9.28 7.62 -6.45
N TYR A 43 -8.40 6.66 -6.73
CA TYR A 43 -8.17 5.46 -5.93
C TYR A 43 -6.94 5.54 -5.01
N THR A 44 -6.25 6.68 -5.00
CA THR A 44 -5.10 6.92 -4.13
C THR A 44 -5.41 7.95 -3.04
N SER A 45 -4.85 7.77 -1.84
CA SER A 45 -4.96 8.75 -0.76
C SER A 45 -4.23 10.06 -1.07
N PHE A 46 -3.24 10.03 -1.94
CA PHE A 46 -2.50 11.21 -2.39
C PHE A 46 -3.27 12.04 -3.43
N LYS A 47 -4.33 11.48 -4.03
CA LYS A 47 -5.08 12.08 -5.14
C LYS A 47 -4.19 12.43 -6.34
N ILE A 48 -3.15 11.60 -6.56
CA ILE A 48 -2.19 11.71 -7.66
C ILE A 48 -2.13 10.36 -8.36
N GLY A 49 -2.04 10.36 -9.68
CA GLY A 49 -1.85 9.18 -10.50
C GLY A 49 -2.50 9.28 -11.88
N GLY A 50 -1.78 8.84 -12.90
CA GLY A 50 -2.29 8.67 -14.26
C GLY A 50 -3.26 7.50 -14.37
N PRO A 51 -3.77 7.20 -15.59
CA PRO A 51 -4.79 6.18 -15.80
C PRO A 51 -4.24 4.75 -15.67
N ALA A 52 -5.13 3.80 -15.36
CA ALA A 52 -4.90 2.37 -15.60
C ALA A 52 -5.36 2.01 -17.02
N ASP A 53 -4.69 1.08 -17.69
CA ASP A 53 -5.25 0.50 -18.93
C ASP A 53 -6.63 -0.11 -18.64
N VAL A 54 -6.73 -0.87 -17.53
CA VAL A 54 -7.98 -1.35 -16.96
C VAL A 54 -7.88 -1.46 -15.44
N LEU A 55 -8.91 -1.01 -14.75
CA LEU A 55 -9.14 -1.24 -13.32
C LEU A 55 -10.21 -2.30 -13.17
N VAL A 56 -9.93 -3.29 -12.34
CA VAL A 56 -10.86 -4.36 -11.97
C VAL A 56 -11.13 -4.28 -10.47
N GLU A 57 -12.40 -4.31 -10.10
CA GLU A 57 -12.85 -4.48 -8.72
C GLU A 57 -13.60 -5.81 -8.62
N PRO A 58 -12.90 -6.90 -8.29
CA PRO A 58 -13.47 -8.24 -8.17
C PRO A 58 -14.69 -8.27 -7.23
N ALA A 59 -15.71 -9.03 -7.61
CA ALA A 59 -16.89 -9.21 -6.76
C ALA A 59 -16.56 -10.04 -5.51
N ASP A 60 -15.68 -11.02 -5.67
CA ASP A 60 -15.25 -11.99 -4.67
C ASP A 60 -13.88 -12.58 -4.97
N ILE A 61 -13.45 -13.57 -4.18
CA ILE A 61 -12.14 -14.22 -4.32
C ILE A 61 -12.03 -15.02 -5.62
N GLU A 62 -13.11 -15.60 -6.10
CA GLU A 62 -13.17 -16.35 -7.36
C GLU A 62 -12.84 -15.45 -8.55
N ASP A 63 -13.37 -14.23 -8.56
CA ASP A 63 -13.00 -13.22 -9.56
C ASP A 63 -11.51 -12.86 -9.50
N VAL A 64 -10.92 -12.79 -8.29
CA VAL A 64 -9.47 -12.57 -8.15
C VAL A 64 -8.68 -13.74 -8.74
N CYS A 65 -9.12 -14.98 -8.48
CA CYS A 65 -8.51 -16.17 -9.06
C CYS A 65 -8.57 -16.12 -10.58
N LEU A 66 -9.73 -15.80 -11.14
CA LEU A 66 -9.97 -15.73 -12.58
C LEU A 66 -9.07 -14.67 -13.25
N VAL A 67 -9.05 -13.44 -12.71
CA VAL A 67 -8.23 -12.37 -13.31
C VAL A 67 -6.74 -12.69 -13.25
N VAL A 68 -6.24 -13.34 -12.18
CA VAL A 68 -4.84 -13.76 -12.08
C VAL A 68 -4.51 -14.85 -13.13
N GLN A 69 -5.38 -15.84 -13.30
CA GLN A 69 -5.22 -16.91 -14.30
C GLN A 69 -5.19 -16.31 -15.72
N GLN A 70 -6.16 -15.46 -16.05
CA GLN A 70 -6.28 -14.83 -17.36
C GLN A 70 -5.11 -13.90 -17.68
N ALA A 71 -4.69 -13.07 -16.70
CA ALA A 71 -3.54 -12.19 -16.85
C ALA A 71 -2.27 -13.00 -17.12
N ARG A 72 -2.06 -14.09 -16.37
CA ARG A 72 -0.91 -14.97 -16.56
C ARG A 72 -0.91 -15.65 -17.91
N ALA A 73 -2.04 -16.23 -18.33
CA ALA A 73 -2.16 -16.93 -19.63
C ALA A 73 -1.80 -16.02 -20.80
N ARG A 74 -2.14 -14.72 -20.70
CA ARG A 74 -1.88 -13.69 -21.72
C ARG A 74 -0.62 -12.86 -21.47
N LYS A 75 0.15 -13.20 -20.44
CA LYS A 75 1.37 -12.46 -20.03
C LYS A 75 1.12 -10.97 -19.78
N ILE A 76 -0.07 -10.61 -19.32
CA ILE A 76 -0.43 -9.24 -18.96
C ILE A 76 0.05 -8.98 -17.54
N PRO A 77 0.82 -7.91 -17.29
CA PRO A 77 1.18 -7.52 -15.94
C PRO A 77 -0.04 -7.05 -15.17
N PHE A 78 -0.07 -7.33 -13.86
CA PHE A 78 -1.09 -6.75 -12.99
C PHE A 78 -0.47 -6.11 -11.74
N PHE A 79 -1.19 -5.16 -11.18
CA PHE A 79 -0.82 -4.44 -9.97
C PHE A 79 -2.01 -4.37 -9.01
N VAL A 80 -1.78 -4.63 -7.72
CA VAL A 80 -2.84 -4.59 -6.70
C VAL A 80 -2.81 -3.28 -5.95
N LEU A 81 -3.93 -2.56 -5.96
CA LEU A 81 -4.15 -1.38 -5.11
C LEU A 81 -4.59 -1.84 -3.72
N GLY A 82 -3.80 -1.53 -2.71
CA GLY A 82 -4.13 -1.93 -1.34
C GLY A 82 -3.48 -1.09 -0.26
N GLY A 83 -2.45 -0.33 -0.63
CA GLY A 83 -1.71 0.52 0.30
C GLY A 83 -1.96 2.00 0.08
N THR A 84 -1.89 2.77 1.17
CA THR A 84 -1.99 4.24 1.13
C THR A 84 -0.63 4.91 0.94
N ASN A 85 0.47 4.15 0.99
CA ASN A 85 1.84 4.61 0.77
C ASN A 85 2.27 4.53 -0.71
N LEU A 86 1.38 4.92 -1.62
CA LEU A 86 1.55 4.74 -3.05
C LEU A 86 1.54 6.08 -3.79
N LEU A 87 2.51 6.27 -4.68
CA LEU A 87 2.54 7.34 -5.68
C LEU A 87 2.52 6.69 -7.07
N ILE A 88 1.45 6.90 -7.80
CA ILE A 88 1.32 6.44 -9.18
C ILE A 88 1.81 7.56 -10.09
N ARG A 89 2.74 7.25 -11.00
CA ARG A 89 3.29 8.21 -11.97
C ARG A 89 2.23 8.73 -12.92
N ASP A 90 2.48 9.88 -13.52
CA ASP A 90 1.53 10.59 -14.39
C ASP A 90 1.15 9.79 -15.65
N GLY A 91 2.04 8.93 -16.17
CA GLY A 91 1.76 8.00 -17.28
C GLY A 91 0.92 6.77 -16.89
N GLY A 92 0.55 6.64 -15.62
CA GLY A 92 -0.34 5.58 -15.15
C GLY A 92 0.27 4.18 -15.10
N ILE A 93 -0.59 3.18 -15.06
CA ILE A 93 -0.20 1.76 -14.95
C ILE A 93 -0.68 0.99 -16.18
N ARG A 94 0.27 0.31 -16.85
CA ARG A 94 -0.03 -0.60 -17.96
C ARG A 94 -0.43 -1.97 -17.44
N GLY A 95 -1.42 -2.56 -18.12
CA GLY A 95 -1.98 -3.86 -17.77
C GLY A 95 -3.18 -3.72 -16.84
N ILE A 96 -3.35 -4.68 -15.94
CA ILE A 96 -4.53 -4.78 -15.07
C ILE A 96 -4.20 -4.21 -13.68
N VAL A 97 -4.99 -3.25 -13.22
CA VAL A 97 -4.98 -2.80 -11.83
C VAL A 97 -6.14 -3.47 -11.10
N ILE A 98 -5.86 -4.12 -9.98
CA ILE A 98 -6.85 -4.84 -9.18
C ILE A 98 -7.07 -4.07 -7.89
N SER A 99 -8.30 -3.65 -7.63
CA SER A 99 -8.73 -3.05 -6.37
C SER A 99 -9.58 -4.06 -5.60
N LEU A 100 -9.18 -4.36 -4.38
CA LEU A 100 -9.93 -5.28 -3.50
C LEU A 100 -11.08 -4.58 -2.75
N ALA A 101 -11.44 -3.36 -3.13
CA ALA A 101 -12.38 -2.53 -2.38
C ALA A 101 -13.77 -3.16 -2.18
N ARG A 102 -14.15 -4.15 -2.98
CA ARG A 102 -15.43 -4.86 -2.86
C ARG A 102 -15.35 -6.09 -1.95
N LEU A 103 -14.16 -6.62 -1.66
CA LEU A 103 -13.96 -7.73 -0.73
C LEU A 103 -14.04 -7.20 0.71
N ARG A 104 -15.24 -7.14 1.29
CA ARG A 104 -15.54 -6.48 2.58
C ARG A 104 -16.11 -7.40 3.63
N GLY A 105 -16.08 -8.71 3.40
CA GLY A 105 -16.52 -9.71 4.38
C GLY A 105 -15.72 -9.58 5.68
N LEU A 106 -16.43 -9.60 6.80
CA LEU A 106 -15.85 -9.51 8.15
C LEU A 106 -16.69 -10.42 9.06
N THR A 107 -16.06 -11.46 9.59
CA THR A 107 -16.71 -12.46 10.45
C THR A 107 -15.87 -12.71 11.70
N GLU A 108 -16.55 -13.01 12.81
CA GLU A 108 -15.92 -13.44 14.04
C GLU A 108 -15.94 -14.98 14.09
N GLU A 109 -14.80 -15.56 14.43
CA GLU A 109 -14.61 -16.99 14.63
C GLU A 109 -14.33 -17.29 16.12
N PRO A 110 -14.49 -18.52 16.58
CA PRO A 110 -14.21 -18.89 17.97
C PRO A 110 -12.81 -18.50 18.44
N GLY A 111 -12.69 -18.12 19.72
CA GLY A 111 -11.41 -17.74 20.32
C GLY A 111 -10.97 -16.30 20.04
N SER A 112 -11.93 -15.39 19.82
CA SER A 112 -11.66 -13.96 19.54
C SER A 112 -10.81 -13.75 18.27
N VAL A 113 -11.05 -14.54 17.25
CA VAL A 113 -10.42 -14.42 15.93
C VAL A 113 -11.37 -13.67 15.00
N LEU A 114 -10.87 -12.66 14.29
CA LEU A 114 -11.64 -12.00 13.23
C LEU A 114 -11.05 -12.40 11.88
N TYR A 115 -11.88 -12.94 10.99
CA TYR A 115 -11.55 -13.02 9.58
C TYR A 115 -12.04 -11.76 8.88
N ALA A 116 -11.14 -11.10 8.16
CA ALA A 116 -11.43 -9.93 7.36
C ALA A 116 -10.95 -10.14 5.92
N GLU A 117 -11.84 -9.96 4.95
CA GLU A 117 -11.44 -9.92 3.55
C GLU A 117 -10.50 -8.74 3.27
N GLY A 118 -9.65 -8.91 2.25
CA GLY A 118 -8.52 -8.02 1.98
C GLY A 118 -8.86 -6.55 1.75
N GLY A 119 -10.07 -6.25 1.32
CA GLY A 119 -10.58 -4.90 1.10
C GLY A 119 -11.23 -4.26 2.32
N VAL A 120 -11.37 -4.97 3.44
CA VAL A 120 -11.86 -4.37 4.70
C VAL A 120 -10.92 -3.24 5.12
N GLY A 121 -11.47 -2.06 5.35
CA GLY A 121 -10.69 -0.92 5.85
C GLY A 121 -10.26 -1.10 7.30
N MET A 122 -9.04 -0.70 7.66
CA MET A 122 -8.59 -0.73 9.06
C MET A 122 -9.54 -0.01 10.02
N PRO A 123 -10.11 1.17 9.71
CA PRO A 123 -11.10 1.80 10.57
C PRO A 123 -12.34 0.94 10.81
N THR A 124 -12.79 0.19 9.79
CA THR A 124 -13.94 -0.72 9.89
C THR A 124 -13.63 -1.89 10.81
N LEU A 125 -12.43 -2.49 10.66
CA LEU A 125 -11.98 -3.60 11.50
C LEU A 125 -11.87 -3.17 12.97
N ILE A 126 -11.24 -2.01 13.25
CA ILE A 126 -11.12 -1.46 14.60
C ILE A 126 -12.51 -1.15 15.20
N GLY A 127 -13.40 -0.54 14.39
CA GLY A 127 -14.76 -0.26 14.82
C GLY A 127 -15.57 -1.53 15.17
N TYR A 128 -15.33 -2.62 14.44
CA TYR A 128 -15.90 -3.93 14.77
C TYR A 128 -15.33 -4.43 16.11
N ALA A 129 -14.00 -4.43 16.27
CA ALA A 129 -13.34 -4.89 17.48
C ALA A 129 -13.84 -4.14 18.73
N ILE A 130 -14.00 -2.81 18.66
CA ILE A 130 -14.57 -2.01 19.76
C ILE A 130 -15.99 -2.46 20.12
N ARG A 131 -16.86 -2.63 19.12
CA ARG A 131 -18.27 -3.05 19.35
C ARG A 131 -18.38 -4.41 20.03
N HIS A 132 -17.46 -5.32 19.73
CA HIS A 132 -17.41 -6.68 20.25
C HIS A 132 -16.48 -6.86 21.46
N SER A 133 -15.99 -5.73 22.05
CA SER A 133 -15.09 -5.76 23.22
C SER A 133 -13.79 -6.53 22.97
N LEU A 134 -13.24 -6.44 21.75
CA LEU A 134 -12.01 -7.10 21.34
C LEU A 134 -10.84 -6.12 21.34
N THR A 135 -9.80 -6.39 22.14
CA THR A 135 -8.57 -5.60 22.28
C THR A 135 -7.42 -6.21 21.46
N GLY A 136 -6.48 -5.39 21.01
CA GLY A 136 -5.27 -5.77 20.28
C GLY A 136 -5.09 -5.05 18.94
N LEU A 137 -6.01 -4.14 18.56
CA LEU A 137 -5.91 -3.33 17.34
C LEU A 137 -5.81 -1.82 17.60
N GLU A 138 -5.75 -1.37 18.85
CA GLU A 138 -5.72 0.04 19.23
C GLU A 138 -4.52 0.78 18.61
N TRP A 139 -3.39 0.08 18.46
CA TRP A 139 -2.18 0.58 17.82
C TRP A 139 -2.42 1.06 16.38
N ALA A 140 -3.41 0.47 15.70
CA ALA A 140 -3.72 0.76 14.31
C ALA A 140 -4.67 1.97 14.13
N ALA A 141 -5.12 2.59 15.22
CA ALA A 141 -6.05 3.72 15.16
C ALA A 141 -5.54 4.83 14.25
N GLY A 142 -6.36 5.17 13.24
CA GLY A 142 -6.03 6.18 12.24
C GLY A 142 -5.03 5.74 11.17
N ILE A 143 -4.62 4.48 11.10
CA ILE A 143 -3.92 3.96 9.92
C ILE A 143 -4.93 3.85 8.78
N PRO A 144 -4.73 4.55 7.67
CA PRO A 144 -5.58 4.42 6.50
C PRO A 144 -5.25 3.14 5.72
N GLY A 145 -6.16 2.74 4.83
CA GLY A 145 -5.97 1.61 3.94
C GLY A 145 -6.71 0.36 4.36
N THR A 146 -6.45 -0.72 3.63
CA THR A 146 -7.11 -2.00 3.81
C THR A 146 -6.28 -2.96 4.65
N VAL A 147 -6.94 -3.96 5.22
CA VAL A 147 -6.28 -5.00 6.03
C VAL A 147 -5.19 -5.73 5.23
N ALA A 148 -5.46 -6.10 3.97
CA ALA A 148 -4.44 -6.70 3.09
C ALA A 148 -3.23 -5.79 2.89
N GLY A 149 -3.46 -4.49 2.63
CA GLY A 149 -2.39 -3.51 2.49
C GLY A 149 -1.56 -3.37 3.77
N CYS A 150 -2.20 -3.40 4.94
CA CYS A 150 -1.54 -3.34 6.24
C CYS A 150 -0.67 -4.58 6.50
N VAL A 151 -1.14 -5.78 6.13
CA VAL A 151 -0.32 -7.01 6.22
C VAL A 151 0.90 -6.94 5.32
N VAL A 152 0.73 -6.62 4.03
CA VAL A 152 1.83 -6.55 3.05
C VAL A 152 2.91 -5.55 3.49
N MET A 153 2.50 -4.46 4.14
CA MET A 153 3.41 -3.43 4.63
C MET A 153 3.91 -3.69 6.04
N ASN A 154 3.43 -4.71 6.74
CA ASN A 154 3.58 -4.81 8.18
C ASN A 154 3.36 -3.43 8.83
N ALA A 155 2.19 -2.84 8.55
CA ALA A 155 1.87 -1.50 8.99
C ALA A 155 1.99 -1.42 10.52
N GLY A 156 2.52 -0.32 11.01
CA GLY A 156 2.74 -0.18 12.44
C GLY A 156 2.93 1.26 12.89
N THR A 157 2.86 1.42 14.18
CA THR A 157 3.01 2.67 14.93
C THR A 157 4.00 2.47 16.08
N LYS A 158 4.10 3.41 17.00
CA LYS A 158 4.88 3.26 18.24
C LYS A 158 4.29 2.23 19.20
N LEU A 159 3.01 1.88 19.04
CA LEU A 159 2.26 1.04 19.97
C LEU A 159 2.18 -0.43 19.55
N GLY A 160 2.56 -0.75 18.31
CA GLY A 160 2.49 -2.09 17.75
C GLY A 160 2.49 -2.09 16.24
N GLU A 161 2.50 -3.28 15.66
CA GLU A 161 2.50 -3.47 14.22
C GLU A 161 1.63 -4.68 13.82
N MET A 162 1.34 -4.80 12.53
CA MET A 162 0.38 -5.79 12.01
C MET A 162 0.75 -7.23 12.39
N LYS A 163 2.03 -7.58 12.40
CA LYS A 163 2.52 -8.91 12.81
C LYS A 163 2.06 -9.32 14.22
N ASP A 164 1.84 -8.35 15.12
CA ASP A 164 1.48 -8.63 16.51
C ASP A 164 0.04 -9.15 16.65
N SER A 165 -0.77 -8.97 15.60
CA SER A 165 -2.19 -9.35 15.58
C SER A 165 -2.54 -10.39 14.52
N VAL A 166 -1.71 -10.57 13.48
CA VAL A 166 -2.00 -11.53 12.39
C VAL A 166 -1.84 -12.96 12.89
N LYS A 167 -2.88 -13.79 12.69
CA LYS A 167 -2.87 -15.23 12.93
C LYS A 167 -2.55 -15.99 11.64
N ALA A 168 -3.22 -15.64 10.53
CA ALA A 168 -3.03 -16.26 9.23
C ALA A 168 -3.41 -15.28 8.11
N VAL A 169 -2.97 -15.57 6.89
CA VAL A 169 -3.33 -14.81 5.68
C VAL A 169 -3.85 -15.75 4.61
N ARG A 170 -4.91 -15.33 3.91
CA ARG A 170 -5.41 -15.98 2.70
C ARG A 170 -4.88 -15.25 1.48
N MET A 171 -4.31 -16.00 0.56
CA MET A 171 -3.72 -15.46 -0.65
C MET A 171 -4.24 -16.15 -1.89
N VAL A 172 -4.32 -15.40 -3.00
CA VAL A 172 -4.39 -15.98 -4.34
C VAL A 172 -2.98 -15.98 -4.91
N ASN A 173 -2.42 -17.18 -5.16
CA ASN A 173 -1.08 -17.35 -5.71
C ASN A 173 -1.03 -17.00 -7.20
N MET A 174 0.17 -16.98 -7.80
CA MET A 174 0.36 -16.65 -9.23
C MET A 174 -0.26 -17.68 -10.18
N LYS A 175 -0.78 -18.82 -9.70
CA LYS A 175 -1.56 -19.78 -10.48
C LYS A 175 -3.07 -19.51 -10.40
N GLY A 176 -3.50 -18.50 -9.63
CA GLY A 176 -4.90 -18.21 -9.37
C GLY A 176 -5.55 -19.23 -8.44
N GLN A 177 -4.80 -19.80 -7.50
CA GLN A 177 -5.27 -20.73 -6.49
C GLN A 177 -5.27 -20.06 -5.13
N VAL A 178 -6.28 -20.30 -4.33
CA VAL A 178 -6.37 -19.86 -2.95
C VAL A 178 -5.43 -20.70 -2.09
N VAL A 179 -4.64 -20.04 -1.24
CA VAL A 179 -3.70 -20.65 -0.32
C VAL A 179 -3.76 -19.90 1.00
N ASP A 180 -3.91 -20.61 2.10
CA ASP A 180 -3.84 -20.08 3.45
C ASP A 180 -2.43 -20.31 4.02
N MET A 181 -1.92 -19.33 4.77
CA MET A 181 -0.60 -19.37 5.40
C MET A 181 -0.72 -18.88 6.84
N GLU A 182 -0.18 -19.65 7.77
CA GLU A 182 -0.05 -19.22 9.16
C GLU A 182 0.96 -18.06 9.29
N ALA A 183 0.74 -17.16 10.24
CA ALA A 183 1.66 -16.02 10.47
C ALA A 183 3.10 -16.46 10.75
N ALA A 184 3.30 -17.63 11.38
CA ALA A 184 4.61 -18.20 11.63
C ALA A 184 5.42 -18.53 10.35
N GLN A 185 4.73 -18.70 9.21
CA GLN A 185 5.35 -18.95 7.90
C GLN A 185 5.71 -17.64 7.18
N VAL A 186 5.26 -16.49 7.70
CA VAL A 186 5.50 -15.17 7.12
C VAL A 186 6.62 -14.47 7.89
N LYS A 187 7.71 -14.14 7.20
CA LYS A 187 8.75 -13.30 7.80
C LYS A 187 8.32 -11.83 7.71
N PHE A 188 8.04 -11.22 8.85
CA PHE A 188 7.77 -9.80 8.96
C PHE A 188 9.05 -9.02 9.27
N GLU A 189 9.24 -7.93 8.56
CA GLU A 189 10.34 -6.97 8.73
C GLU A 189 9.78 -5.55 8.90
N TYR A 190 10.62 -4.60 9.25
CA TYR A 190 10.21 -3.19 9.34
C TYR A 190 9.62 -2.71 8.00
N ARG A 191 8.33 -2.36 8.02
CA ARG A 191 7.54 -1.91 6.85
C ARG A 191 7.48 -2.92 5.69
N ARG A 192 7.53 -4.20 6.00
CA ARG A 192 7.47 -5.26 4.98
C ARG A 192 7.05 -6.60 5.57
N ALA A 193 6.18 -7.33 4.85
CA ALA A 193 6.00 -8.77 5.01
C ALA A 193 6.62 -9.50 3.80
N LEU A 194 7.44 -10.52 4.04
CA LEU A 194 8.02 -11.37 3.00
C LEU A 194 7.04 -12.49 2.67
N LEU A 195 6.09 -12.18 1.82
CA LEU A 195 5.07 -13.10 1.33
C LEU A 195 5.49 -13.70 -0.02
N PRO A 196 5.07 -14.93 -0.36
CA PRO A 196 5.15 -15.45 -1.71
C PRO A 196 4.48 -14.50 -2.71
N ARG A 197 4.84 -14.62 -3.99
CA ARG A 197 4.16 -13.84 -5.04
C ARG A 197 2.69 -14.22 -5.10
N GLY A 198 1.80 -13.23 -5.00
CA GLY A 198 0.35 -13.40 -4.97
C GLY A 198 -0.37 -12.17 -4.47
N ILE A 199 -1.63 -12.31 -4.19
CA ILE A 199 -2.53 -11.28 -3.71
C ILE A 199 -3.08 -11.71 -2.36
N VAL A 200 -2.90 -10.91 -1.31
CA VAL A 200 -3.55 -11.14 -0.01
C VAL A 200 -5.02 -10.75 -0.17
N VAL A 201 -5.91 -11.72 -0.01
CA VAL A 201 -7.37 -11.56 -0.19
C VAL A 201 -8.16 -11.71 1.11
N GLY A 202 -7.52 -12.20 2.17
CA GLY A 202 -8.13 -12.33 3.50
C GLY A 202 -7.06 -12.40 4.59
N VAL A 203 -7.44 -12.06 5.80
CA VAL A 203 -6.55 -12.03 6.97
C VAL A 203 -7.31 -12.47 8.20
N TRP A 204 -6.77 -13.39 8.95
CA TRP A 204 -7.21 -13.71 10.31
C TRP A 204 -6.40 -12.92 11.31
N VAL A 205 -7.08 -12.20 12.19
CA VAL A 205 -6.47 -11.45 13.30
C VAL A 205 -6.85 -12.09 14.61
N GLN A 206 -5.85 -12.40 15.44
CA GLN A 206 -6.03 -12.88 16.80
C GLN A 206 -6.16 -11.72 17.76
N LEU A 207 -7.27 -11.62 18.43
CA LEU A 207 -7.57 -10.59 19.43
C LEU A 207 -7.81 -11.23 20.80
N ARG A 208 -8.16 -10.43 21.78
CA ARG A 208 -8.49 -10.87 23.15
C ARG A 208 -9.73 -10.14 23.64
N GLN A 209 -10.46 -10.72 24.56
CA GLN A 209 -11.54 -10.02 25.25
C GLN A 209 -10.97 -8.88 26.08
N GLY A 210 -11.67 -7.75 26.06
CA GLY A 210 -11.28 -6.55 26.80
C GLY A 210 -12.50 -5.73 27.23
N VAL A 211 -12.27 -4.60 27.84
CA VAL A 211 -13.31 -3.66 28.29
C VAL A 211 -13.57 -2.63 27.20
N ARG A 212 -14.78 -2.64 26.62
CA ARG A 212 -15.15 -1.78 25.48
C ARG A 212 -14.83 -0.29 25.70
N SER A 213 -15.12 0.24 26.90
CA SER A 213 -14.88 1.65 27.21
C SER A 213 -13.39 1.99 27.21
N GLU A 214 -12.53 1.08 27.68
CA GLU A 214 -11.08 1.28 27.69
C GLU A 214 -10.51 1.22 26.26
N ILE A 215 -10.91 0.22 25.46
CA ILE A 215 -10.53 0.08 24.06
C ILE A 215 -10.90 1.37 23.30
N ALA A 216 -12.16 1.82 23.44
CA ALA A 216 -12.65 3.02 22.78
C ALA A 216 -11.88 4.28 23.21
N ARG A 217 -11.55 4.39 24.51
CA ARG A 217 -10.75 5.50 25.04
C ARG A 217 -9.35 5.52 24.42
N VAL A 218 -8.62 4.39 24.41
CA VAL A 218 -7.27 4.31 23.82
C VAL A 218 -7.30 4.67 22.34
N VAL A 219 -8.26 4.13 21.57
CA VAL A 219 -8.43 4.48 20.15
C VAL A 219 -8.69 5.97 19.94
N LYS A 220 -9.57 6.58 20.77
CA LYS A 220 -9.90 8.01 20.71
C LYS A 220 -8.68 8.88 21.01
N ASP A 221 -7.94 8.55 22.07
CA ASP A 221 -6.76 9.30 22.49
C ASP A 221 -5.68 9.27 21.39
N TYR A 222 -5.49 8.10 20.78
CA TYR A 222 -4.52 7.94 19.70
C TYR A 222 -4.95 8.65 18.40
N LEU A 223 -6.23 8.62 18.06
CA LEU A 223 -6.78 9.41 16.95
C LEU A 223 -6.59 10.92 17.17
N TYR A 224 -6.82 11.39 18.41
CA TYR A 224 -6.58 12.78 18.78
C TYR A 224 -5.11 13.17 18.60
N TYR A 225 -4.19 12.35 19.13
CA TYR A 225 -2.75 12.56 18.95
C TYR A 225 -2.37 12.63 17.46
N ARG A 226 -2.87 11.71 16.63
CA ARG A 226 -2.56 11.72 15.19
C ARG A 226 -3.14 12.94 14.48
N ARG A 227 -4.35 13.35 14.83
CA ARG A 227 -4.93 14.60 14.30
C ARG A 227 -4.10 15.83 14.70
N ALA A 228 -3.55 15.84 15.90
CA ALA A 228 -2.68 16.92 16.37
C ALA A 228 -1.33 16.96 15.64
N THR A 229 -0.75 15.80 15.27
CA THR A 229 0.63 15.69 14.78
C THR A 229 0.78 15.42 13.29
N GLN A 230 -0.28 15.01 12.60
CA GLN A 230 -0.22 14.61 11.18
C GLN A 230 -1.21 15.41 10.31
N PRO A 231 -0.90 15.67 9.02
CA PRO A 231 -1.74 16.47 8.13
C PRO A 231 -2.91 15.65 7.55
N LEU A 232 -3.74 15.02 8.41
CA LEU A 232 -4.78 14.08 7.98
C LEU A 232 -5.90 14.71 7.15
N ALA A 233 -6.04 16.05 7.18
CA ALA A 233 -7.02 16.78 6.39
C ALA A 233 -6.58 17.01 4.93
N MET A 234 -5.32 16.72 4.59
CA MET A 234 -4.78 16.94 3.26
C MET A 234 -4.45 15.60 2.57
N PRO A 235 -4.66 15.49 1.24
CA PRO A 235 -4.25 14.30 0.50
C PRO A 235 -2.75 14.06 0.63
N SER A 236 -2.39 12.85 1.07
CA SER A 236 -1.00 12.43 1.27
C SER A 236 -0.89 10.91 1.24
N ALA A 237 0.32 10.40 1.15
CA ALA A 237 0.58 8.96 1.20
C ALA A 237 1.30 8.53 2.50
N GLY A 238 1.06 9.23 3.61
CA GLY A 238 1.74 8.97 4.87
C GLY A 238 3.19 9.47 4.87
N CYS A 239 4.05 8.80 5.66
CA CYS A 239 5.48 9.08 5.69
C CYS A 239 6.14 8.75 4.35
N VAL A 240 6.92 9.69 3.83
CA VAL A 240 7.63 9.52 2.55
C VAL A 240 8.90 8.70 2.71
N PHE A 241 9.60 8.89 3.82
CA PHE A 241 10.88 8.25 4.09
C PHE A 241 10.81 7.32 5.30
N LYS A 242 11.58 6.24 5.25
CA LYS A 242 11.86 5.41 6.42
C LYS A 242 12.71 6.19 7.41
N ASN A 243 12.55 5.89 8.69
CA ASN A 243 13.47 6.42 9.69
C ASN A 243 14.84 5.77 9.55
N PRO A 244 15.92 6.55 9.48
CA PRO A 244 17.27 6.01 9.49
C PRO A 244 17.61 5.46 10.88
N PRO A 245 18.63 4.57 10.99
CA PRO A 245 19.10 4.08 12.29
C PRO A 245 19.47 5.23 13.24
N GLY A 246 18.94 5.18 14.46
CA GLY A 246 19.24 6.14 15.53
C GLY A 246 18.57 7.51 15.40
N ASP A 247 17.76 7.77 14.34
CA ASP A 247 17.10 9.06 14.15
C ASP A 247 15.74 8.93 13.45
N SER A 248 15.02 10.05 13.33
CA SER A 248 13.78 10.09 12.56
C SER A 248 13.92 11.00 11.33
N ALA A 249 13.40 10.53 10.19
CA ALA A 249 13.39 11.31 8.96
C ALA A 249 12.67 12.65 9.15
N GLY A 250 11.56 12.66 9.91
CA GLY A 250 10.82 13.90 10.22
C GLY A 250 11.67 14.93 10.94
N ARG A 251 12.41 14.52 11.98
CA ARG A 251 13.31 15.43 12.72
C ARG A 251 14.42 16.01 11.84
N LEU A 252 15.05 15.16 11.03
CA LEU A 252 16.11 15.61 10.10
C LEU A 252 15.59 16.62 9.09
N ILE A 253 14.42 16.38 8.48
CA ILE A 253 13.80 17.26 7.50
C ILE A 253 13.40 18.60 8.14
N GLU A 254 12.87 18.57 9.36
CA GLU A 254 12.49 19.76 10.13
C GLU A 254 13.72 20.57 10.52
N ALA A 255 14.75 19.93 11.06
CA ALA A 255 16.03 20.59 11.42
C ALA A 255 16.74 21.22 10.22
N ALA A 256 16.54 20.67 9.02
CA ALA A 256 17.04 21.25 7.77
C ALA A 256 16.19 22.42 7.24
N GLY A 257 15.14 22.87 7.96
CA GLY A 257 14.27 23.97 7.56
C GLY A 257 13.42 23.68 6.32
N LEU A 258 13.10 22.41 6.04
CA LEU A 258 12.43 22.02 4.80
C LEU A 258 10.90 21.95 4.90
N LYS A 259 10.28 22.19 6.08
CA LYS A 259 8.84 22.36 6.18
C LYS A 259 8.37 23.48 5.24
N GLY A 260 7.27 23.26 4.52
CA GLY A 260 6.73 24.20 3.53
C GLY A 260 7.50 24.25 2.20
N ALA A 261 8.60 23.50 2.04
CA ALA A 261 9.29 23.40 0.75
C ALA A 261 8.35 22.82 -0.31
N ARG A 262 8.32 23.42 -1.51
CA ARG A 262 7.38 23.10 -2.58
C ARG A 262 8.07 22.82 -3.90
N VAL A 263 7.39 22.01 -4.72
CA VAL A 263 7.58 21.86 -6.17
C VAL A 263 6.18 21.70 -6.76
N GLY A 264 5.75 22.63 -7.59
CA GLY A 264 4.36 22.70 -8.01
C GLY A 264 3.43 22.73 -6.80
N ASP A 265 2.41 21.89 -6.81
CA ASP A 265 1.48 21.74 -5.70
C ASP A 265 1.84 20.63 -4.69
N ALA A 266 3.00 19.99 -4.84
CA ALA A 266 3.55 19.12 -3.82
C ALA A 266 4.29 19.93 -2.76
N GLU A 267 3.99 19.73 -1.47
CA GLU A 267 4.55 20.47 -0.35
C GLU A 267 4.98 19.55 0.78
N VAL A 268 6.14 19.81 1.40
CA VAL A 268 6.51 19.22 2.68
C VAL A 268 5.61 19.81 3.76
N SER A 269 4.84 18.97 4.42
CA SER A 269 3.83 19.42 5.38
C SER A 269 4.43 20.27 6.51
N MET A 270 3.78 21.40 6.80
CA MET A 270 4.10 22.24 7.96
C MET A 270 3.85 21.52 9.29
N LYS A 271 2.95 20.51 9.30
CA LYS A 271 2.56 19.80 10.52
C LYS A 271 3.50 18.63 10.84
N HIS A 272 3.93 17.87 9.84
CA HIS A 272 4.82 16.72 10.00
C HIS A 272 5.79 16.64 8.83
N ALA A 273 7.06 16.92 9.07
CA ALA A 273 8.05 17.11 8.01
C ALA A 273 8.32 15.86 7.15
N ASN A 274 8.01 14.63 7.63
CA ASN A 274 8.11 13.42 6.82
C ASN A 274 6.85 13.14 5.97
N PHE A 275 5.89 14.06 5.93
CA PHE A 275 4.71 13.99 5.04
C PHE A 275 4.88 14.98 3.91
N MET A 276 4.57 14.54 2.71
CA MET A 276 4.32 15.42 1.58
C MET A 276 2.83 15.44 1.31
N VAL A 277 2.27 16.62 1.07
CA VAL A 277 0.84 16.84 0.84
C VAL A 277 0.61 17.37 -0.56
N ASN A 278 -0.53 17.03 -1.15
CA ASN A 278 -1.02 17.60 -2.38
C ASN A 278 -1.91 18.81 -2.06
N ARG A 279 -1.49 19.99 -2.52
CA ARG A 279 -2.22 21.27 -2.31
C ARG A 279 -3.39 21.46 -3.28
N GLY A 280 -3.60 20.51 -4.20
CA GLY A 280 -4.71 20.52 -5.14
C GLY A 280 -4.40 19.83 -6.46
N GLN A 281 -3.42 20.32 -7.20
CA GLN A 281 -3.10 19.87 -8.56
C GLN A 281 -1.68 19.27 -8.69
N ALA A 282 -1.11 18.74 -7.60
CA ALA A 282 0.21 18.13 -7.66
C ALA A 282 0.25 16.94 -8.63
N ARG A 283 1.28 16.87 -9.43
CA ARG A 283 1.59 15.72 -10.29
C ARG A 283 2.60 14.81 -9.61
N ALA A 284 2.70 13.57 -10.07
CA ALA A 284 3.70 12.63 -9.55
C ALA A 284 5.13 13.16 -9.80
N ALA A 285 5.36 13.82 -10.91
CA ALA A 285 6.62 14.48 -11.22
C ALA A 285 7.02 15.51 -10.15
N ASP A 286 6.07 16.30 -9.64
CA ASP A 286 6.30 17.32 -8.62
C ASP A 286 6.75 16.68 -7.30
N VAL A 287 6.05 15.61 -6.88
CA VAL A 287 6.41 14.86 -5.67
C VAL A 287 7.79 14.22 -5.80
N ILE A 288 8.10 13.61 -6.95
CA ILE A 288 9.42 13.01 -7.20
C ILE A 288 10.52 14.04 -7.15
N ALA A 289 10.31 15.20 -7.74
CA ALA A 289 11.28 16.32 -7.69
C ALA A 289 11.47 16.83 -6.25
N LEU A 290 10.37 16.96 -5.49
CA LEU A 290 10.43 17.37 -4.08
C LEU A 290 11.17 16.33 -3.22
N ILE A 291 10.94 15.02 -3.44
CA ILE A 291 11.70 13.94 -2.81
C ILE A 291 13.21 14.11 -3.09
N GLY A 292 13.57 14.38 -4.36
CA GLY A 292 14.96 14.64 -4.76
C GLY A 292 15.58 15.82 -4.01
N LYS A 293 14.87 16.94 -3.95
CA LYS A 293 15.27 18.15 -3.21
C LYS A 293 15.54 17.86 -1.74
N VAL A 294 14.60 17.18 -1.06
CA VAL A 294 14.72 16.80 0.36
C VAL A 294 15.93 15.88 0.58
N ARG A 295 16.04 14.79 -0.21
CA ARG A 295 17.16 13.84 -0.09
C ARG A 295 18.53 14.50 -0.29
N SER A 296 18.64 15.37 -1.27
CA SER A 296 19.89 16.10 -1.56
C SER A 296 20.27 17.04 -0.42
N ALA A 297 19.30 17.76 0.14
CA ALA A 297 19.52 18.66 1.26
C ALA A 297 19.97 17.91 2.52
N ILE A 298 19.25 16.84 2.90
CA ILE A 298 19.60 16.03 4.07
C ILE A 298 20.98 15.39 3.91
N ARG A 299 21.27 14.79 2.75
CA ARG A 299 22.60 14.20 2.50
C ARG A 299 23.72 15.21 2.64
N ARG A 300 23.53 16.42 2.13
CA ARG A 300 24.54 17.50 2.21
C ARG A 300 24.76 17.98 3.64
N LEU A 301 23.67 18.10 4.44
CA LEU A 301 23.75 18.67 5.80
C LEU A 301 24.20 17.65 6.84
N THR A 302 23.83 16.36 6.67
CA THR A 302 23.99 15.34 7.71
C THR A 302 24.77 14.11 7.27
N GLY A 303 25.05 13.95 5.98
CA GLY A 303 25.61 12.73 5.40
C GLY A 303 24.58 11.59 5.27
N VAL A 304 23.41 11.69 5.88
CA VAL A 304 22.40 10.64 5.92
C VAL A 304 21.69 10.51 4.56
N ARG A 305 21.57 9.26 4.08
CA ARG A 305 20.74 8.92 2.92
C ARG A 305 19.37 8.45 3.38
N LEU A 306 18.32 9.19 3.06
CA LEU A 306 16.95 8.81 3.35
C LEU A 306 16.43 7.78 2.33
N ASP A 307 15.95 6.63 2.82
CA ASP A 307 15.29 5.61 2.01
C ASP A 307 13.78 5.86 1.96
N LEU A 308 13.17 5.55 0.79
CA LEU A 308 11.74 5.73 0.62
C LEU A 308 10.94 4.65 1.36
N GLU A 309 9.91 5.08 2.08
CA GLU A 309 8.78 4.25 2.50
C GLU A 309 7.67 4.28 1.43
N LEU A 310 7.51 5.43 0.77
CA LEU A 310 6.61 5.63 -0.35
C LEU A 310 6.99 4.73 -1.54
N LYS A 311 6.03 3.98 -2.08
CA LYS A 311 6.20 3.17 -3.29
C LYS A 311 5.83 3.99 -4.53
N ILE A 312 6.78 4.17 -5.44
CA ILE A 312 6.55 4.87 -6.72
C ILE A 312 6.38 3.81 -7.81
N VAL A 313 5.25 3.83 -8.50
CA VAL A 313 4.88 2.85 -9.53
C VAL A 313 4.36 3.53 -10.79
N GLY A 314 4.29 2.77 -11.88
CA GLY A 314 3.74 3.26 -13.15
C GLY A 314 4.79 3.86 -14.08
N LYS A 315 4.32 4.35 -15.23
CA LYS A 315 5.14 4.97 -16.28
C LYS A 315 5.26 6.48 -16.08
N THR A 316 6.35 7.01 -16.54
CA THR A 316 6.61 8.46 -16.62
C THR A 316 5.79 9.07 -17.71
#